data_74917874e2d6e6af8ec33a251f9b0156
#
_entry.id   74917874e2d6e6af8ec33a251f9b0156
#
_cell.length_a   1.000
_cell.length_b   1.000
_cell.length_c   1.000
_cell.angle_alpha   90.00
_cell.angle_beta   90.00
_cell.angle_gamma   90.00
#
_symmetry.space_group_name_H-M   'P 1'
#
loop_
_entity.id
_entity.type
_entity.pdbx_description
1 polymer ?
#
loop_
_entity_poly.entity_id
_entity_poly.type
_entity_poly.pdbx_seq_one_letter_code
_entity_poly.pdbx_strand_id
1 'polypeptide(L)'
;MDSLANSLTDLVKLKSGVKRLTLTNFRNYQHLRINSEISPIIVHGENGSGKTNILEAISFLTPGRGLRGSRLADIKRFIPQITEPNELSFTSPLNWAVAAEIVNNGDVFNISTAVEKSSKELCDFNDQSSSFERRIVKIDGNKTSSQAELGKYISAIWITPQMDRLFRGGSQPRRSFLDRLVYAFDMEHAKRTATFEHLYREWYRLIKEGKNDNYWLNSLEENMATTGVAIAAARREQVARLNAFIDKEPDDVFPSVRLELDGVIEKHLDTKPAIEVEEIYASMLKKQRCFILNNDNPDGINRTDFKVYFKKKGMPADLCSTGEQKSLLISIILAQAKCQTLHKGFAPVMLLDEVAAHLDDTKREALLEKILDLSLQAWITTTDPCLFSRLYGSAKFFHVSNNSVKNDN
;
A
#
# COMPACT_ATOMS: atom_id res chain seq x y z
N MET A 1 -4.30 -33.27 -11.42
CA MET A 1 -5.22 -32.14 -11.67
C MET A 1 -6.23 -31.96 -10.54
N ASP A 2 -6.63 -33.02 -9.87
CA ASP A 2 -7.65 -32.95 -8.78
C ASP A 2 -7.18 -32.30 -7.47
N SER A 3 -5.90 -32.25 -7.18
CA SER A 3 -5.40 -31.59 -5.95
C SER A 3 -5.46 -30.06 -5.99
N LEU A 4 -5.40 -29.45 -7.18
CA LEU A 4 -5.53 -27.99 -7.36
C LEU A 4 -6.99 -27.54 -7.38
N ALA A 5 -7.89 -28.35 -7.93
CA ALA A 5 -9.33 -28.09 -7.90
C ALA A 5 -9.87 -28.18 -6.47
N ASN A 6 -9.41 -29.13 -5.66
CA ASN A 6 -9.74 -29.24 -4.24
C ASN A 6 -9.17 -28.07 -3.42
N SER A 7 -7.98 -27.54 -3.75
CA SER A 7 -7.41 -26.37 -3.08
C SER A 7 -8.18 -25.08 -3.37
N LEU A 8 -8.80 -24.94 -4.55
CA LEU A 8 -9.66 -23.79 -4.90
C LEU A 8 -11.02 -23.84 -4.19
N THR A 9 -11.59 -25.04 -4.01
CA THR A 9 -12.87 -25.22 -3.28
C THR A 9 -12.68 -25.04 -1.75
N ASP A 10 -11.51 -25.33 -1.21
CA ASP A 10 -11.19 -25.04 0.19
C ASP A 10 -10.88 -23.56 0.46
N LEU A 11 -10.47 -22.78 -0.56
CA LEU A 11 -10.30 -21.33 -0.48
C LEU A 11 -11.61 -20.58 -0.16
N VAL A 12 -12.77 -21.13 -0.52
CA VAL A 12 -14.10 -20.56 -0.25
C VAL A 12 -14.41 -20.45 1.26
N LYS A 13 -13.63 -21.11 2.13
CA LYS A 13 -13.84 -21.09 3.59
C LYS A 13 -12.93 -20.10 4.35
N LEU A 14 -11.95 -19.50 3.71
CA LEU A 14 -10.98 -18.63 4.36
C LEU A 14 -11.50 -17.20 4.45
N LYS A 15 -12.45 -16.97 5.35
CA LYS A 15 -13.01 -15.63 5.59
C LYS A 15 -12.07 -14.81 6.46
N SER A 16 -11.60 -13.69 5.93
CA SER A 16 -10.76 -12.74 6.61
C SER A 16 -11.23 -11.31 6.33
N GLY A 17 -11.20 -10.45 7.35
CA GLY A 17 -11.61 -9.07 7.17
C GLY A 17 -11.83 -8.31 8.47
N VAL A 18 -12.28 -7.07 8.32
CA VAL A 18 -12.62 -6.15 9.39
C VAL A 18 -14.07 -6.40 9.82
N LYS A 19 -14.31 -6.83 11.05
CA LYS A 19 -15.65 -7.04 11.63
C LYS A 19 -16.15 -5.78 12.32
N ARG A 20 -15.27 -5.00 12.91
CA ARG A 20 -15.60 -3.72 13.54
C ARG A 20 -14.46 -2.74 13.31
N LEU A 21 -14.79 -1.53 12.88
CA LEU A 21 -13.88 -0.42 12.72
C LEU A 21 -14.27 0.71 13.66
N THR A 22 -13.31 1.25 14.39
CA THR A 22 -13.50 2.42 15.26
C THR A 22 -12.45 3.47 14.94
N LEU A 23 -12.88 4.68 14.67
CA LEU A 23 -12.04 5.84 14.39
C LEU A 23 -12.20 6.85 15.51
N THR A 24 -11.11 7.47 15.93
CA THR A 24 -11.08 8.56 16.90
C THR A 24 -10.19 9.69 16.37
N ASN A 25 -10.73 10.88 16.23
CA ASN A 25 -10.04 12.09 15.72
C ASN A 25 -9.28 11.85 14.40
N PHE A 26 -9.83 11.01 13.54
CA PHE A 26 -9.24 10.61 12.26
C PHE A 26 -9.86 11.39 11.11
N ARG A 27 -9.09 12.24 10.43
CA ARG A 27 -9.54 13.08 9.31
C ARG A 27 -10.75 13.94 9.72
N ASN A 28 -11.92 13.70 9.09
CA ASN A 28 -13.17 14.39 9.39
C ASN A 28 -13.94 13.75 10.57
N TYR A 29 -13.59 12.54 10.99
CA TYR A 29 -14.32 11.82 12.02
C TYR A 29 -13.80 12.11 13.42
N GLN A 30 -14.66 12.66 14.30
CA GLN A 30 -14.36 12.78 15.72
C GLN A 30 -14.43 11.42 16.40
N HIS A 31 -15.51 10.71 16.18
CA HIS A 31 -15.73 9.35 16.57
C HIS A 31 -16.61 8.67 15.55
N LEU A 32 -16.20 7.50 15.08
CA LEU A 32 -16.98 6.69 14.17
C LEU A 32 -16.81 5.22 14.56
N ARG A 33 -17.93 4.48 14.58
CA ARG A 33 -17.91 3.03 14.74
C ARG A 33 -18.77 2.39 13.67
N ILE A 34 -18.19 1.46 12.93
CA ILE A 34 -18.85 0.64 11.91
C ILE A 34 -18.74 -0.82 12.32
N ASN A 35 -19.87 -1.52 12.40
CA ASN A 35 -19.91 -2.96 12.51
C ASN A 35 -20.21 -3.52 11.12
N SER A 36 -19.38 -4.43 10.65
CA SER A 36 -19.47 -5.01 9.32
C SER A 36 -19.44 -6.54 9.37
N GLU A 37 -19.78 -7.16 8.27
CA GLU A 37 -19.64 -8.60 8.05
C GLU A 37 -18.47 -8.87 7.12
N ILE A 38 -18.03 -10.14 7.04
CA ILE A 38 -17.02 -10.55 6.06
C ILE A 38 -17.70 -10.78 4.71
N SER A 39 -18.12 -9.70 4.09
CA SER A 39 -18.81 -9.60 2.80
C SER A 39 -18.40 -8.31 2.11
N PRO A 40 -18.72 -8.09 0.84
CA PRO A 40 -18.55 -6.78 0.21
C PRO A 40 -19.33 -5.70 0.96
N ILE A 41 -18.73 -4.50 1.04
CA ILE A 41 -19.26 -3.34 1.75
C ILE A 41 -19.26 -2.15 0.80
N ILE A 42 -20.42 -1.59 0.57
CA ILE A 42 -20.62 -0.40 -0.27
C ILE A 42 -20.76 0.81 0.63
N VAL A 43 -19.82 1.73 0.52
CA VAL A 43 -19.80 3.00 1.26
C VAL A 43 -20.18 4.10 0.29
N HIS A 44 -21.39 4.63 0.40
CA HIS A 44 -21.90 5.62 -0.54
C HIS A 44 -22.25 6.95 0.13
N GLY A 45 -22.35 8.00 -0.66
CA GLY A 45 -22.66 9.36 -0.20
C GLY A 45 -22.04 10.42 -1.11
N GLU A 46 -22.27 11.67 -0.83
CA GLU A 46 -21.78 12.80 -1.63
C GLU A 46 -20.25 12.89 -1.65
N ASN A 47 -19.70 13.62 -2.64
CA ASN A 47 -18.28 13.91 -2.68
C ASN A 47 -17.86 14.73 -1.45
N GLY A 48 -16.71 14.40 -0.86
CA GLY A 48 -16.23 15.05 0.34
C GLY A 48 -16.86 14.57 1.66
N SER A 49 -17.85 13.67 1.65
CA SER A 49 -18.52 13.17 2.86
C SER A 49 -17.60 12.37 3.80
N GLY A 50 -16.43 11.91 3.31
CA GLY A 50 -15.46 11.14 4.12
C GLY A 50 -15.33 9.67 3.74
N LYS A 51 -15.94 9.18 2.68
CA LYS A 51 -15.89 7.79 2.21
C LYS A 51 -14.45 7.26 2.10
N THR A 52 -13.58 7.97 1.37
CA THR A 52 -12.16 7.61 1.20
C THR A 52 -11.41 7.60 2.54
N ASN A 53 -11.82 8.41 3.53
CA ASN A 53 -11.18 8.43 4.85
C ASN A 53 -11.43 7.13 5.63
N ILE A 54 -12.55 6.45 5.40
CA ILE A 54 -12.82 5.12 5.97
C ILE A 54 -11.86 4.09 5.36
N LEU A 55 -11.69 4.08 4.02
CA LEU A 55 -10.73 3.19 3.36
C LEU A 55 -9.30 3.49 3.83
N GLU A 56 -8.94 4.77 3.94
CA GLU A 56 -7.63 5.17 4.46
C GLU A 56 -7.39 4.64 5.87
N ALA A 57 -8.39 4.71 6.75
CA ALA A 57 -8.29 4.18 8.10
C ALA A 57 -8.03 2.66 8.12
N ILE A 58 -8.74 1.89 7.28
CA ILE A 58 -8.51 0.45 7.15
C ILE A 58 -7.09 0.17 6.66
N SER A 59 -6.58 0.95 5.70
CA SER A 59 -5.22 0.80 5.20
C SER A 59 -4.14 1.02 6.27
N PHE A 60 -4.43 1.78 7.33
CA PHE A 60 -3.55 1.94 8.50
C PHE A 60 -3.56 0.73 9.44
N LEU A 61 -4.41 -0.24 9.25
CA LEU A 61 -4.34 -1.52 9.98
C LEU A 61 -3.32 -2.49 9.35
N THR A 62 -2.66 -2.10 8.27
CA THR A 62 -1.62 -2.86 7.58
C THR A 62 -0.26 -2.17 7.67
N PRO A 63 0.85 -2.87 7.37
CA PRO A 63 2.17 -2.24 7.30
C PRO A 63 2.24 -1.10 6.27
N GLY A 64 3.05 -0.07 6.55
CA GLY A 64 3.28 1.04 5.62
C GLY A 64 2.55 2.33 6.02
N ARG A 65 2.49 3.27 5.07
CA ARG A 65 1.99 4.64 5.26
C ARG A 65 0.50 4.83 4.89
N GLY A 66 -0.25 3.73 4.77
CA GLY A 66 -1.65 3.77 4.40
C GLY A 66 -1.89 4.11 2.92
N LEU A 67 -3.17 4.23 2.57
CA LEU A 67 -3.67 4.36 1.20
C LEU A 67 -3.14 5.60 0.47
N ARG A 68 -3.06 6.75 1.15
CA ARG A 68 -2.59 8.03 0.57
C ARG A 68 -1.11 8.33 0.82
N GLY A 69 -0.40 7.52 1.63
CA GLY A 69 0.98 7.80 2.02
C GLY A 69 1.16 9.09 2.83
N SER A 70 0.11 9.55 3.49
CA SER A 70 0.07 10.82 4.22
C SER A 70 1.07 10.87 5.38
N ARG A 71 1.53 12.07 5.74
CA ARG A 71 2.27 12.27 6.98
C ARG A 71 1.34 12.05 8.18
N LEU A 72 1.85 11.55 9.30
CA LEU A 72 1.04 11.26 10.49
C LEU A 72 0.33 12.52 11.03
N ALA A 73 0.97 13.67 10.91
CA ALA A 73 0.41 14.97 11.28
C ALA A 73 -0.82 15.35 10.45
N ASP A 74 -0.84 15.01 9.15
CA ASP A 74 -1.90 15.38 8.22
C ASP A 74 -3.18 14.54 8.40
N ILE A 75 -3.11 13.47 9.20
CA ILE A 75 -4.23 12.57 9.46
C ILE A 75 -5.14 13.09 10.58
N LYS A 76 -4.60 13.95 11.44
CA LYS A 76 -5.33 14.52 12.56
C LYS A 76 -6.58 15.27 12.11
N ARG A 77 -7.62 15.21 12.92
CA ARG A 77 -8.79 16.04 12.71
C ARG A 77 -8.45 17.49 12.96
N PHE A 78 -8.73 18.35 11.99
CA PHE A 78 -8.64 19.81 12.14
C PHE A 78 -10.00 20.34 12.60
N ILE A 79 -10.00 21.10 13.70
CA ILE A 79 -11.18 21.79 14.21
C ILE A 79 -10.99 23.27 13.90
N PRO A 80 -11.83 23.88 13.06
CA PRO A 80 -11.80 25.32 12.86
C PRO A 80 -12.20 26.02 14.17
N GLN A 81 -11.38 26.94 14.64
CA GLN A 81 -11.72 27.87 15.71
C GLN A 81 -11.85 29.27 15.13
N ILE A 82 -12.95 29.93 15.44
CA ILE A 82 -13.15 31.35 15.13
C ILE A 82 -12.56 32.10 16.33
N THR A 83 -11.35 32.61 16.20
CA THR A 83 -10.65 33.33 17.27
C THR A 83 -10.92 34.83 17.25
N GLU A 84 -11.25 35.39 16.07
CA GLU A 84 -11.72 36.77 15.88
C GLU A 84 -12.55 36.88 14.59
N PRO A 85 -13.29 37.98 14.32
CA PRO A 85 -14.28 38.05 13.23
C PRO A 85 -13.73 37.81 11.81
N ASN A 86 -12.42 37.60 11.62
CA ASN A 86 -11.81 37.32 10.31
C ASN A 86 -10.59 36.40 10.33
N GLU A 87 -10.21 35.81 11.47
CA GLU A 87 -9.09 34.86 11.52
C GLU A 87 -9.58 33.44 11.84
N LEU A 88 -9.48 32.58 10.85
CA LEU A 88 -9.66 31.11 11.02
C LEU A 88 -8.35 30.51 11.55
N SER A 89 -8.30 30.18 12.82
CA SER A 89 -7.25 29.34 13.37
C SER A 89 -7.73 27.89 13.44
N PHE A 90 -6.82 26.94 13.21
CA PHE A 90 -7.12 25.53 13.32
C PHE A 90 -6.39 24.93 14.51
N THR A 91 -7.13 24.38 15.45
CA THR A 91 -6.52 23.53 16.49
C THR A 91 -6.60 22.07 16.10
N SER A 92 -5.49 21.40 16.18
CA SER A 92 -5.43 19.95 16.01
C SER A 92 -5.74 19.30 17.36
N PRO A 93 -6.78 18.48 17.46
CA PRO A 93 -7.03 17.72 18.67
C PRO A 93 -5.85 16.76 18.91
N LEU A 94 -5.76 16.29 20.11
CA LEU A 94 -4.74 15.39 20.63
C LEU A 94 -4.49 14.19 19.71
N ASN A 95 -4.34 13.07 19.95
CA ASN A 95 -3.93 11.96 19.10
C ASN A 95 -5.10 11.36 18.31
N TRP A 96 -4.85 10.94 17.07
CA TRP A 96 -5.80 10.13 16.33
C TRP A 96 -5.56 8.64 16.62
N ALA A 97 -6.61 7.84 16.50
CA ALA A 97 -6.53 6.39 16.60
C ALA A 97 -7.48 5.69 15.61
N VAL A 98 -7.04 4.54 15.13
CA VAL A 98 -7.84 3.57 14.38
C VAL A 98 -7.76 2.25 15.13
N ALA A 99 -8.90 1.68 15.47
CA ALA A 99 -8.99 0.36 16.10
C ALA A 99 -9.95 -0.52 15.30
N ALA A 100 -9.65 -1.80 15.22
CA ALA A 100 -10.49 -2.76 14.52
C ALA A 100 -10.48 -4.13 15.20
N GLU A 101 -11.62 -4.80 15.11
CA GLU A 101 -11.76 -6.22 15.34
C GLU A 101 -11.61 -6.92 13.99
N ILE A 102 -10.57 -7.73 13.86
CA ILE A 102 -10.22 -8.46 12.64
C ILE A 102 -10.56 -9.91 12.84
N VAL A 103 -11.24 -10.49 11.85
CA VAL A 103 -11.42 -11.94 11.76
C VAL A 103 -10.42 -12.49 10.77
N ASN A 104 -9.72 -13.55 11.12
CA ASN A 104 -8.82 -14.26 10.23
C ASN A 104 -8.96 -15.77 10.50
N ASN A 105 -9.52 -16.50 9.52
CA ASN A 105 -9.74 -17.95 9.60
C ASN A 105 -10.49 -18.41 10.86
N GLY A 106 -11.43 -17.59 11.36
CA GLY A 106 -12.22 -17.87 12.55
C GLY A 106 -11.66 -17.29 13.85
N ASP A 107 -10.39 -16.97 13.89
CA ASP A 107 -9.78 -16.27 15.01
C ASP A 107 -10.11 -14.78 14.97
N VAL A 108 -10.23 -14.16 16.14
CA VAL A 108 -10.59 -12.76 16.30
C VAL A 108 -9.44 -12.02 17.00
N PHE A 109 -8.97 -10.95 16.38
CA PHE A 109 -7.87 -10.12 16.88
C PHE A 109 -8.30 -8.67 17.02
N ASN A 110 -7.92 -8.01 18.11
CA ASN A 110 -8.12 -6.57 18.29
C ASN A 110 -6.84 -5.81 17.90
N ILE A 111 -6.88 -5.14 16.76
CA ILE A 111 -5.75 -4.36 16.26
C ILE A 111 -6.03 -2.88 16.42
N SER A 112 -5.07 -2.13 16.93
CA SER A 112 -5.17 -0.67 16.99
C SER A 112 -3.88 0.01 16.59
N THR A 113 -4.01 1.17 15.96
CA THR A 113 -2.90 2.04 15.62
C THR A 113 -3.24 3.48 16.00
N ALA A 114 -2.26 4.19 16.54
CA ALA A 114 -2.40 5.56 16.99
C ALA A 114 -1.09 6.34 16.82
N VAL A 115 -1.15 7.64 16.97
CA VAL A 115 0.04 8.50 17.07
C VAL A 115 0.36 8.78 18.53
N GLU A 116 1.61 8.60 18.89
CA GLU A 116 2.19 9.00 20.17
C GLU A 116 3.15 10.17 19.93
N LYS A 117 3.00 11.25 20.71
CA LYS A 117 4.01 12.29 20.75
C LYS A 117 5.18 11.78 21.59
N SER A 118 6.37 11.67 21.02
CA SER A 118 7.57 11.42 21.81
C SER A 118 7.93 12.70 22.52
N SER A 119 7.68 12.76 23.83
CA SER A 119 8.34 13.72 24.71
C SER A 119 9.79 13.25 24.87
N LYS A 120 10.71 13.73 24.06
CA LYS A 120 12.11 13.75 24.49
C LYS A 120 12.19 14.80 25.59
N GLU A 121 12.22 14.34 26.82
CA GLU A 121 12.73 15.14 27.94
C GLU A 121 14.15 15.55 27.61
N LEU A 122 14.36 16.87 27.54
CA LEU A 122 15.54 17.63 27.92
C LEU A 122 16.93 17.00 27.66
N CYS A 123 17.52 17.31 26.53
CA CYS A 123 18.95 17.68 26.49
C CYS A 123 19.17 18.49 25.21
N ASP A 124 19.18 19.81 25.35
CA ASP A 124 19.90 20.85 24.62
C ASP A 124 19.06 22.10 24.41
N PHE A 125 19.60 23.18 24.94
CA PHE A 125 18.98 24.49 25.12
C PHE A 125 18.86 25.34 23.83
N ASN A 126 18.98 24.78 22.61
CA ASN A 126 19.03 25.62 21.41
C ASN A 126 18.36 25.06 20.13
N ASP A 127 17.42 24.11 20.21
CA ASP A 127 16.70 23.74 18.98
C ASP A 127 15.19 23.71 19.20
N GLN A 128 14.46 24.43 18.33
CA GLN A 128 13.01 24.45 18.33
C GLN A 128 12.49 23.01 18.30
N SER A 129 11.85 22.59 19.39
CA SER A 129 11.41 21.22 19.67
C SER A 129 10.55 20.66 18.55
N SER A 130 11.16 19.97 17.62
CA SER A 130 10.44 19.10 16.68
C SER A 130 9.99 17.86 17.45
N SER A 131 8.75 17.87 17.94
CA SER A 131 8.12 16.68 18.50
C SER A 131 7.99 15.63 17.41
N PHE A 132 8.80 14.60 17.43
CA PHE A 132 8.69 13.50 16.48
C PHE A 132 7.44 12.68 16.78
N GLU A 133 6.50 12.70 15.85
CA GLU A 133 5.31 11.85 15.93
C GLU A 133 5.66 10.43 15.50
N ARG A 134 5.37 9.47 16.36
CA ARG A 134 5.59 8.05 16.09
C ARG A 134 4.25 7.33 16.05
N ARG A 135 4.06 6.51 15.01
CA ARG A 135 2.95 5.57 14.95
C ARG A 135 3.22 4.38 15.87
N ILE A 136 2.30 4.11 16.78
CA ILE A 136 2.30 2.91 17.62
C ILE A 136 1.23 1.94 17.14
N VAL A 137 1.48 0.65 17.34
CA VAL A 137 0.56 -0.44 17.01
C VAL A 137 0.38 -1.30 18.26
N LYS A 138 -0.86 -1.73 18.51
CA LYS A 138 -1.18 -2.72 19.54
C LYS A 138 -2.00 -3.85 18.92
N ILE A 139 -1.71 -5.07 19.34
CA ILE A 139 -2.44 -6.28 19.00
C ILE A 139 -2.89 -6.93 20.31
N ASP A 140 -4.19 -7.12 20.47
CA ASP A 140 -4.83 -7.61 21.70
C ASP A 140 -4.35 -6.89 22.96
N GLY A 141 -4.23 -5.54 22.84
CA GLY A 141 -3.79 -4.66 23.93
C GLY A 141 -2.28 -4.54 24.08
N ASN A 142 -1.48 -5.43 23.52
CA ASN A 142 -0.03 -5.46 23.64
C ASN A 142 0.63 -4.59 22.57
N LYS A 143 1.57 -3.71 22.97
CA LYS A 143 2.34 -2.88 22.01
C LYS A 143 3.31 -3.77 21.24
N THR A 144 3.27 -3.67 19.91
CA THR A 144 4.19 -4.41 19.02
C THR A 144 5.53 -3.70 18.87
N SER A 145 6.58 -4.45 18.57
CA SER A 145 7.91 -3.90 18.31
C SER A 145 7.99 -3.26 16.92
N SER A 146 7.20 -3.76 15.96
CA SER A 146 7.23 -3.34 14.55
C SER A 146 5.84 -3.32 13.94
N GLN A 147 5.59 -2.36 13.05
CA GLN A 147 4.38 -2.33 12.21
C GLN A 147 4.30 -3.54 11.26
N ALA A 148 5.42 -4.18 10.96
CA ALA A 148 5.48 -5.36 10.11
C ALA A 148 4.66 -6.54 10.67
N GLU A 149 4.52 -6.61 11.99
CA GLU A 149 3.73 -7.66 12.66
C GLU A 149 2.25 -7.66 12.26
N LEU A 150 1.71 -6.51 11.89
CA LEU A 150 0.34 -6.40 11.34
C LEU A 150 0.11 -7.35 10.17
N GLY A 151 1.13 -7.56 9.33
CA GLY A 151 1.05 -8.42 8.15
C GLY A 151 0.76 -9.90 8.43
N LYS A 152 0.87 -10.34 9.70
CA LYS A 152 0.49 -11.70 10.14
C LYS A 152 -1.02 -11.84 10.33
N TYR A 153 -1.72 -10.75 10.61
CA TYR A 153 -3.13 -10.75 11.01
C TYR A 153 -4.05 -10.23 9.92
N ILE A 154 -3.61 -9.20 9.21
CA ILE A 154 -4.38 -8.54 8.16
C ILE A 154 -3.47 -8.08 7.04
N SER A 155 -3.95 -8.14 5.82
CA SER A 155 -3.35 -7.44 4.69
C SER A 155 -4.43 -6.70 3.90
N ALA A 156 -4.05 -5.66 3.19
CA ALA A 156 -4.95 -4.92 2.32
C ALA A 156 -4.29 -4.62 0.97
N ILE A 157 -5.12 -4.64 -0.05
CA ILE A 157 -4.76 -4.19 -1.40
C ILE A 157 -5.76 -3.13 -1.82
N TRP A 158 -5.34 -2.17 -2.62
CA TRP A 158 -6.24 -1.07 -3.00
C TRP A 158 -6.03 -0.53 -4.39
N ILE A 159 -7.10 0.03 -4.93
CA ILE A 159 -7.11 0.85 -6.13
C ILE A 159 -7.74 2.18 -5.76
N THR A 160 -7.07 3.28 -6.17
CA THR A 160 -7.54 4.65 -5.95
C THR A 160 -7.53 5.43 -7.26
N PRO A 161 -8.27 6.55 -7.39
CA PRO A 161 -8.26 7.38 -8.58
C PRO A 161 -6.85 7.90 -8.96
N GLN A 162 -5.98 8.11 -7.98
CA GLN A 162 -4.60 8.53 -8.21
C GLN A 162 -3.80 7.49 -9.03
N MET A 163 -4.17 6.22 -8.94
CA MET A 163 -3.52 5.12 -9.66
C MET A 163 -3.92 5.05 -11.15
N ASP A 164 -4.94 5.79 -11.59
CA ASP A 164 -5.30 5.89 -13.01
C ASP A 164 -4.16 6.44 -13.89
N ARG A 165 -3.22 7.18 -13.28
CA ARG A 165 -2.02 7.69 -13.94
C ARG A 165 -0.75 6.88 -13.66
N LEU A 166 -0.86 5.73 -13.00
CA LEU A 166 0.28 4.91 -12.57
C LEU A 166 1.23 4.57 -13.72
N PHE A 167 0.69 4.17 -14.86
CA PHE A 167 1.49 3.75 -16.00
C PHE A 167 2.02 4.92 -16.84
N ARG A 168 1.35 6.07 -16.83
CA ARG A 168 1.77 7.29 -17.55
C ARG A 168 2.73 8.17 -16.77
N GLY A 169 2.82 7.97 -15.46
CA GLY A 169 3.70 8.72 -14.58
C GLY A 169 5.16 8.28 -14.66
N GLY A 170 6.01 8.89 -13.87
CA GLY A 170 7.41 8.49 -13.71
C GLY A 170 7.56 7.10 -13.09
N SER A 171 8.79 6.59 -13.03
CA SER A 171 9.09 5.26 -12.46
C SER A 171 8.87 5.19 -10.94
N GLN A 172 8.97 6.29 -10.22
CA GLN A 172 8.87 6.30 -8.75
C GLN A 172 7.47 5.86 -8.23
N PRO A 173 6.32 6.34 -8.76
CA PRO A 173 5.01 5.79 -8.39
C PRO A 173 4.87 4.30 -8.69
N ARG A 174 5.42 3.81 -9.82
CA ARG A 174 5.39 2.39 -10.20
C ARG A 174 6.23 1.54 -9.25
N ARG A 175 7.43 2.02 -8.84
CA ARG A 175 8.23 1.34 -7.80
C ARG A 175 7.47 1.26 -6.48
N SER A 176 6.89 2.38 -6.03
CA SER A 176 6.13 2.40 -4.77
C SER A 176 4.91 1.46 -4.81
N PHE A 177 4.29 1.32 -5.99
CA PHE A 177 3.23 0.35 -6.20
C PHE A 177 3.76 -1.09 -6.08
N LEU A 178 4.86 -1.41 -6.76
CA LEU A 178 5.48 -2.74 -6.68
C LEU A 178 5.94 -3.07 -5.25
N ASP A 179 6.64 -2.15 -4.57
CA ASP A 179 7.10 -2.36 -3.20
C ASP A 179 5.93 -2.70 -2.26
N ARG A 180 4.77 -2.06 -2.47
CA ARG A 180 3.56 -2.39 -1.72
C ARG A 180 3.06 -3.81 -1.98
N LEU A 181 3.15 -4.31 -3.22
CA LEU A 181 2.79 -5.71 -3.52
C LEU A 181 3.76 -6.69 -2.84
N VAL A 182 5.03 -6.31 -2.71
CA VAL A 182 6.05 -7.10 -2.00
C VAL A 182 5.76 -7.18 -0.50
N TYR A 183 5.27 -6.11 0.14
CA TYR A 183 4.97 -6.09 1.60
C TYR A 183 4.04 -7.23 2.04
N ALA A 184 3.23 -7.72 1.14
CA ALA A 184 2.33 -8.83 1.42
C ALA A 184 3.07 -10.14 1.71
N PHE A 185 4.27 -10.33 1.16
CA PHE A 185 5.05 -11.57 1.25
C PHE A 185 6.33 -11.42 2.06
N ASP A 186 6.91 -10.24 2.04
CA ASP A 186 8.13 -9.92 2.76
C ASP A 186 7.88 -8.76 3.74
N MET A 187 7.67 -9.11 5.01
CA MET A 187 7.38 -8.14 6.08
C MET A 187 8.54 -7.17 6.36
N GLU A 188 9.78 -7.58 6.06
CA GLU A 188 10.96 -6.74 6.27
C GLU A 188 11.21 -5.77 5.11
N HIS A 189 10.55 -5.96 3.96
CA HIS A 189 10.78 -5.13 2.77
C HIS A 189 10.50 -3.64 3.02
N ALA A 190 9.43 -3.32 3.75
CA ALA A 190 9.12 -1.93 4.13
C ALA A 190 10.22 -1.29 4.98
N LYS A 191 10.84 -2.06 5.87
CA LYS A 191 11.97 -1.60 6.69
C LYS A 191 13.22 -1.43 5.82
N ARG A 192 13.50 -2.38 4.93
CA ARG A 192 14.65 -2.31 4.01
C ARG A 192 14.54 -1.09 3.09
N THR A 193 13.38 -0.83 2.50
CA THR A 193 13.18 0.36 1.65
C THR A 193 13.38 1.66 2.42
N ALA A 194 12.85 1.76 3.65
CA ALA A 194 13.04 2.93 4.50
C ALA A 194 14.51 3.11 4.93
N THR A 195 15.20 2.02 5.27
CA THR A 195 16.63 2.03 5.59
C THR A 195 17.46 2.49 4.39
N PHE A 196 17.20 1.93 3.20
CA PHE A 196 17.89 2.34 1.98
C PHE A 196 17.68 3.83 1.67
N GLU A 197 16.45 4.32 1.76
CA GLU A 197 16.14 5.74 1.55
C GLU A 197 16.85 6.66 2.55
N HIS A 198 17.02 6.21 3.79
CA HIS A 198 17.76 6.95 4.82
C HIS A 198 19.24 7.00 4.49
N LEU A 199 19.87 5.85 4.24
CA LEU A 199 21.29 5.74 3.87
C LEU A 199 21.59 6.54 2.59
N TYR A 200 20.74 6.44 1.57
CA TYR A 200 20.88 7.19 0.32
C TYR A 200 20.86 8.70 0.53
N ARG A 201 19.90 9.20 1.35
CA ARG A 201 19.84 10.65 1.67
C ARG A 201 21.07 11.13 2.43
N GLU A 202 21.57 10.33 3.37
CA GLU A 202 22.77 10.66 4.13
C GLU A 202 24.03 10.65 3.24
N TRP A 203 24.20 9.61 2.43
CA TRP A 203 25.26 9.48 1.44
C TRP A 203 25.27 10.67 0.46
N TYR A 204 24.10 10.99 -0.11
CA TYR A 204 23.94 12.12 -1.03
C TYR A 204 24.31 13.46 -0.38
N ARG A 205 23.84 13.68 0.86
CA ARG A 205 24.12 14.89 1.63
C ARG A 205 25.62 15.05 1.91
N LEU A 206 26.29 14.01 2.39
CA LEU A 206 27.73 14.06 2.71
C LEU A 206 28.57 14.43 1.48
N ILE A 207 28.26 13.83 0.33
CA ILE A 207 28.96 14.14 -0.92
C ILE A 207 28.72 15.60 -1.33
N LYS A 208 27.47 16.08 -1.28
CA LYS A 208 27.13 17.48 -1.62
C LYS A 208 27.80 18.51 -0.70
N GLU A 209 27.93 18.20 0.58
CA GLU A 209 28.59 19.05 1.56
C GLU A 209 30.14 18.99 1.46
N GLY A 210 30.68 18.18 0.56
CA GLY A 210 32.13 18.01 0.40
C GLY A 210 32.81 17.32 1.59
N LYS A 211 32.04 16.65 2.45
CA LYS A 211 32.56 15.88 3.58
C LYS A 211 33.06 14.52 3.08
N ASN A 212 34.31 14.49 2.63
CA ASN A 212 34.97 13.31 2.05
C ASN A 212 35.59 12.39 3.12
N ASP A 213 34.84 12.05 4.15
CA ASP A 213 35.23 10.93 5.02
C ASP A 213 35.00 9.60 4.28
N ASN A 214 36.09 9.08 3.73
CA ASN A 214 36.06 7.86 2.93
C ASN A 214 35.62 6.63 3.74
N TYR A 215 35.92 6.57 5.04
CA TYR A 215 35.47 5.45 5.87
C TYR A 215 33.96 5.45 6.04
N TRP A 216 33.40 6.62 6.34
CA TRP A 216 31.95 6.76 6.48
C TRP A 216 31.23 6.50 5.16
N LEU A 217 31.68 7.12 4.06
CA LEU A 217 31.08 6.91 2.73
C LEU A 217 31.16 5.44 2.30
N ASN A 218 32.29 4.74 2.51
CA ASN A 218 32.39 3.31 2.19
C ASN A 218 31.42 2.48 3.02
N SER A 219 31.28 2.73 4.32
CA SER A 219 30.33 2.02 5.18
C SER A 219 28.87 2.24 4.75
N LEU A 220 28.51 3.47 4.35
CA LEU A 220 27.17 3.75 3.80
C LEU A 220 26.93 2.99 2.51
N GLU A 221 27.91 2.97 1.59
CA GLU A 221 27.82 2.28 0.30
C GLU A 221 27.70 0.78 0.43
N GLU A 222 28.44 0.15 1.34
CA GLU A 222 28.32 -1.27 1.67
C GLU A 222 26.92 -1.59 2.20
N ASN A 223 26.43 -0.83 3.17
CA ASN A 223 25.09 -1.01 3.73
C ASN A 223 23.99 -0.76 2.68
N MET A 224 24.18 0.25 1.80
CA MET A 224 23.27 0.50 0.68
C MET A 224 23.29 -0.65 -0.32
N ALA A 225 24.45 -1.22 -0.62
CA ALA A 225 24.57 -2.34 -1.55
C ALA A 225 23.84 -3.58 -1.04
N THR A 226 24.12 -3.99 0.19
CA THR A 226 23.43 -5.15 0.81
C THR A 226 21.93 -4.95 0.89
N THR A 227 21.49 -3.79 1.40
CA THR A 227 20.06 -3.48 1.51
C THR A 227 19.40 -3.39 0.14
N GLY A 228 20.09 -2.77 -0.82
CA GLY A 228 19.60 -2.57 -2.19
C GLY A 228 19.44 -3.85 -2.97
N VAL A 229 20.41 -4.76 -2.87
CA VAL A 229 20.34 -6.09 -3.51
C VAL A 229 19.19 -6.91 -2.93
N ALA A 230 18.98 -6.88 -1.61
CA ALA A 230 17.84 -7.53 -0.97
C ALA A 230 16.49 -6.98 -1.47
N ILE A 231 16.37 -5.65 -1.66
CA ILE A 231 15.18 -5.01 -2.24
C ILE A 231 14.96 -5.47 -3.69
N ALA A 232 16.01 -5.45 -4.52
CA ALA A 232 15.95 -5.88 -5.92
C ALA A 232 15.52 -7.35 -6.05
N ALA A 233 16.11 -8.24 -5.23
CA ALA A 233 15.76 -9.65 -5.20
C ALA A 233 14.27 -9.86 -4.84
N ALA A 234 13.74 -9.18 -3.83
CA ALA A 234 12.35 -9.27 -3.41
C ALA A 234 11.39 -8.77 -4.51
N ARG A 235 11.74 -7.68 -5.21
CA ARG A 235 10.97 -7.18 -6.36
C ARG A 235 10.94 -8.19 -7.51
N ARG A 236 12.07 -8.81 -7.83
CA ARG A 236 12.18 -9.84 -8.88
C ARG A 236 11.31 -11.05 -8.55
N GLU A 237 11.42 -11.54 -7.32
CA GLU A 237 10.61 -12.67 -6.87
C GLU A 237 9.13 -12.38 -6.98
N GLN A 238 8.70 -11.17 -6.57
CA GLN A 238 7.30 -10.75 -6.65
C GLN A 238 6.80 -10.68 -8.10
N VAL A 239 7.59 -10.12 -9.01
CA VAL A 239 7.23 -10.03 -10.43
C VAL A 239 7.14 -11.43 -11.06
N ALA A 240 8.10 -12.31 -10.77
CA ALA A 240 8.08 -13.69 -11.23
C ALA A 240 6.84 -14.45 -10.73
N ARG A 241 6.51 -14.28 -9.45
CA ARG A 241 5.32 -14.88 -8.80
C ARG A 241 4.03 -14.43 -9.48
N LEU A 242 3.87 -13.12 -9.71
CA LEU A 242 2.68 -12.58 -10.35
C LEU A 242 2.55 -13.03 -11.81
N ASN A 243 3.64 -13.02 -12.59
CA ASN A 243 3.63 -13.51 -13.97
C ASN A 243 3.22 -14.99 -14.03
N ALA A 244 3.81 -15.82 -13.17
CA ALA A 244 3.47 -17.25 -13.12
C ALA A 244 1.99 -17.48 -12.76
N PHE A 245 1.40 -16.60 -11.96
CA PHE A 245 0.00 -16.67 -11.55
C PHE A 245 -0.93 -16.24 -12.68
N ILE A 246 -0.63 -15.11 -13.33
CA ILE A 246 -1.42 -14.55 -14.44
C ILE A 246 -1.41 -15.51 -15.65
N ASP A 247 -0.30 -16.18 -15.90
CA ASP A 247 -0.16 -17.11 -17.03
C ASP A 247 -0.95 -18.42 -16.84
N LYS A 248 -1.16 -18.83 -15.58
CA LYS A 248 -1.92 -20.05 -15.27
C LYS A 248 -3.43 -19.85 -15.29
N GLU A 249 -3.89 -18.65 -15.04
CA GLU A 249 -5.32 -18.33 -14.95
C GLU A 249 -5.67 -17.15 -15.87
N PRO A 250 -5.76 -17.38 -17.19
CA PRO A 250 -6.23 -16.34 -18.10
C PRO A 250 -7.66 -15.92 -17.75
N ASP A 251 -7.93 -14.63 -17.81
CA ASP A 251 -9.24 -14.05 -17.58
C ASP A 251 -9.79 -13.52 -18.91
N ASP A 252 -11.06 -13.79 -19.19
CA ASP A 252 -11.68 -13.38 -20.45
C ASP A 252 -12.08 -11.90 -20.46
N VAL A 253 -12.35 -11.31 -19.32
CA VAL A 253 -12.81 -9.93 -19.17
C VAL A 253 -11.65 -8.98 -18.87
N PHE A 254 -10.75 -9.39 -17.96
CA PHE A 254 -9.57 -8.59 -17.61
C PHE A 254 -8.35 -9.06 -18.41
N PRO A 255 -7.62 -8.12 -19.04
CA PRO A 255 -6.53 -8.49 -19.93
C PRO A 255 -5.37 -9.14 -19.21
N SER A 256 -4.78 -10.18 -19.82
CA SER A 256 -3.53 -10.75 -19.35
C SER A 256 -2.40 -9.73 -19.48
N VAL A 257 -1.60 -9.58 -18.42
CA VAL A 257 -0.47 -8.68 -18.32
C VAL A 257 0.86 -9.44 -18.32
N ARG A 258 1.92 -8.80 -18.82
CA ARG A 258 3.30 -9.20 -18.61
C ARG A 258 3.99 -8.12 -17.80
N LEU A 259 4.66 -8.51 -16.73
CA LEU A 259 5.33 -7.64 -15.79
C LEU A 259 6.84 -7.80 -15.93
N GLU A 260 7.56 -6.70 -15.99
CA GLU A 260 9.02 -6.67 -16.13
C GLU A 260 9.65 -5.65 -15.20
N LEU A 261 10.91 -5.89 -14.82
CA LEU A 261 11.75 -4.93 -14.12
C LEU A 261 12.84 -4.44 -15.04
N ASP A 262 12.95 -3.12 -15.16
CA ASP A 262 14.04 -2.47 -15.86
C ASP A 262 14.92 -1.74 -14.83
N GLY A 263 15.91 -2.41 -14.33
CA GLY A 263 16.85 -1.93 -13.33
C GLY A 263 18.22 -2.57 -13.51
N VAL A 264 19.27 -1.81 -13.22
CA VAL A 264 20.66 -2.28 -13.37
C VAL A 264 20.97 -3.41 -12.39
N ILE A 265 20.54 -3.28 -11.14
CA ILE A 265 20.81 -4.27 -10.10
C ILE A 265 20.03 -5.56 -10.36
N GLU A 266 18.77 -5.43 -10.77
CA GLU A 266 17.91 -6.54 -11.13
C GLU A 266 18.50 -7.36 -12.30
N LYS A 267 19.07 -6.69 -13.32
CA LYS A 267 19.75 -7.35 -14.44
C LYS A 267 21.01 -8.11 -14.01
N HIS A 268 21.77 -7.57 -13.06
CA HIS A 268 22.91 -8.30 -12.52
C HIS A 268 22.49 -9.58 -11.78
N LEU A 269 21.38 -9.52 -11.04
CA LEU A 269 20.81 -10.69 -10.36
C LEU A 269 20.26 -11.75 -11.30
N ASP A 270 20.10 -11.49 -12.60
CA ASP A 270 19.73 -12.52 -13.59
C ASP A 270 20.86 -13.50 -13.84
N THR A 271 22.11 -13.10 -13.69
CA THR A 271 23.29 -13.86 -14.11
C THR A 271 24.30 -14.12 -12.99
N LYS A 272 24.19 -13.44 -11.85
CA LYS A 272 25.16 -13.46 -10.77
C LYS A 272 24.53 -13.74 -9.42
N PRO A 273 25.25 -14.41 -8.51
CA PRO A 273 24.81 -14.59 -7.13
C PRO A 273 24.74 -13.24 -6.38
N ALA A 274 23.84 -13.13 -5.41
CA ALA A 274 23.57 -11.89 -4.69
C ALA A 274 24.83 -11.24 -4.08
N ILE A 275 25.73 -12.04 -3.52
CA ILE A 275 26.95 -11.54 -2.89
C ILE A 275 27.89 -10.83 -3.90
N GLU A 276 28.00 -11.36 -5.12
CA GLU A 276 28.77 -10.72 -6.19
C GLU A 276 28.10 -9.42 -6.65
N VAL A 277 26.75 -9.39 -6.68
CA VAL A 277 25.99 -8.19 -7.04
C VAL A 277 26.13 -7.12 -5.96
N GLU A 278 26.23 -7.46 -4.68
CA GLU A 278 26.52 -6.52 -3.60
C GLU A 278 27.87 -5.84 -3.80
N GLU A 279 28.92 -6.59 -4.13
CA GLU A 279 30.25 -6.03 -4.42
C GLU A 279 30.23 -5.09 -5.65
N ILE A 280 29.55 -5.52 -6.72
CA ILE A 280 29.35 -4.70 -7.92
C ILE A 280 28.63 -3.42 -7.56
N TYR A 281 27.54 -3.49 -6.79
CA TYR A 281 26.76 -2.30 -6.46
C TYR A 281 27.51 -1.34 -5.54
N ALA A 282 28.24 -1.82 -4.54
CA ALA A 282 29.10 -1.00 -3.70
C ALA A 282 30.16 -0.26 -4.56
N SER A 283 30.80 -0.98 -5.50
CA SER A 283 31.75 -0.40 -6.46
C SER A 283 31.09 0.67 -7.36
N MET A 284 29.87 0.42 -7.83
CA MET A 284 29.09 1.39 -8.62
C MET A 284 28.81 2.66 -7.82
N LEU A 285 28.32 2.55 -6.58
CA LEU A 285 28.04 3.69 -5.71
C LEU A 285 29.30 4.54 -5.50
N LYS A 286 30.43 3.90 -5.24
CA LYS A 286 31.72 4.58 -5.09
C LYS A 286 32.13 5.38 -6.33
N LYS A 287 31.95 4.80 -7.53
CA LYS A 287 32.24 5.48 -8.80
C LYS A 287 31.24 6.63 -9.08
N GLN A 288 30.03 6.49 -8.59
CA GLN A 288 28.96 7.49 -8.80
C GLN A 288 29.03 8.72 -7.89
N ARG A 289 29.95 8.77 -6.92
CA ARG A 289 30.19 9.97 -6.11
C ARG A 289 30.42 11.22 -6.97
N CYS A 290 31.18 11.09 -8.05
CA CYS A 290 31.42 12.19 -8.97
C CYS A 290 30.16 12.67 -9.72
N PHE A 291 29.19 11.78 -10.01
CA PHE A 291 27.93 12.18 -10.66
C PHE A 291 27.10 13.11 -9.78
N ILE A 292 27.07 12.85 -8.47
CA ILE A 292 26.37 13.71 -7.51
C ILE A 292 26.98 15.12 -7.49
N LEU A 293 28.31 15.24 -7.54
CA LEU A 293 28.98 16.53 -7.60
C LEU A 293 28.63 17.31 -8.86
N ASN A 294 28.40 16.62 -9.98
CA ASN A 294 27.99 17.19 -11.25
C ASN A 294 26.45 17.40 -11.38
N ASN A 295 25.69 17.20 -10.31
CA ASN A 295 24.22 17.23 -10.30
C ASN A 295 23.53 16.13 -11.13
N ASP A 296 24.24 15.08 -11.51
CA ASP A 296 23.68 13.91 -12.13
C ASP A 296 23.08 12.97 -11.08
N ASN A 297 22.07 12.21 -11.50
CA ASN A 297 21.44 11.25 -10.60
C ASN A 297 22.09 9.86 -10.76
N PRO A 298 22.61 9.28 -9.67
CA PRO A 298 23.23 7.98 -9.72
C PRO A 298 22.24 6.87 -10.06
N ASP A 299 22.71 5.82 -10.74
CA ASP A 299 21.97 4.60 -11.01
C ASP A 299 21.90 3.69 -9.78
N GLY A 300 20.83 2.92 -9.67
CA GLY A 300 20.61 1.98 -8.58
C GLY A 300 19.15 1.57 -8.44
N ILE A 301 18.82 0.92 -7.33
CA ILE A 301 17.46 0.42 -7.07
C ILE A 301 16.38 1.52 -7.00
N ASN A 302 16.78 2.76 -6.76
CA ASN A 302 15.92 3.94 -6.80
C ASN A 302 15.57 4.40 -8.22
N ARG A 303 16.20 3.81 -9.25
CA ARG A 303 15.94 4.05 -10.67
C ARG A 303 15.20 2.90 -11.35
N THR A 304 15.12 1.74 -10.72
CA THR A 304 14.36 0.60 -11.25
C THR A 304 12.98 1.02 -11.70
N ASP A 305 12.58 0.61 -12.89
CA ASP A 305 11.23 0.81 -13.39
C ASP A 305 10.43 -0.50 -13.40
N PHE A 306 9.18 -0.42 -12.98
CA PHE A 306 8.22 -1.51 -13.05
C PHE A 306 7.39 -1.35 -14.32
N LYS A 307 7.71 -2.12 -15.35
CA LYS A 307 7.07 -2.09 -16.66
C LYS A 307 5.93 -3.10 -16.74
N VAL A 308 4.82 -2.66 -17.29
CA VAL A 308 3.60 -3.46 -17.50
C VAL A 308 3.26 -3.44 -18.97
N TYR A 309 2.99 -4.62 -19.53
CA TYR A 309 2.60 -4.79 -20.92
C TYR A 309 1.24 -5.47 -21.02
N PHE A 310 0.42 -5.01 -21.94
CA PHE A 310 -0.77 -5.71 -22.38
C PHE A 310 -0.33 -6.91 -23.22
N LYS A 311 -0.34 -8.12 -22.64
CA LYS A 311 0.26 -9.32 -23.25
C LYS A 311 -0.29 -9.60 -24.63
N LYS A 312 -1.61 -9.58 -24.83
CA LYS A 312 -2.29 -9.89 -26.09
C LYS A 312 -1.93 -8.91 -27.22
N LYS A 313 -1.68 -7.64 -26.89
CA LYS A 313 -1.31 -6.59 -27.85
C LYS A 313 0.20 -6.40 -27.99
N GLY A 314 1.01 -6.98 -27.11
CA GLY A 314 2.45 -6.73 -27.03
C GLY A 314 2.81 -5.27 -26.73
N MET A 315 1.87 -4.48 -26.18
CA MET A 315 1.98 -3.02 -26.07
C MET A 315 2.24 -2.61 -24.62
N PRO A 316 3.17 -1.66 -24.36
CA PRO A 316 3.38 -1.10 -23.03
C PRO A 316 2.11 -0.42 -22.50
N ALA A 317 1.87 -0.52 -21.20
CA ALA A 317 0.66 -0.01 -20.55
C ALA A 317 0.49 1.50 -20.64
N ASP A 318 1.57 2.28 -20.73
CA ASP A 318 1.55 3.73 -20.88
C ASP A 318 0.98 4.19 -22.24
N LEU A 319 1.09 3.33 -23.27
CA LEU A 319 0.53 3.55 -24.60
C LEU A 319 -0.92 3.05 -24.73
N CYS A 320 -1.45 2.33 -23.75
CA CYS A 320 -2.82 1.86 -23.74
C CYS A 320 -3.81 3.01 -23.42
N SER A 321 -5.08 2.83 -23.82
CA SER A 321 -6.16 3.74 -23.44
C SER A 321 -6.36 3.75 -21.91
N THR A 322 -7.01 4.80 -21.38
CA THR A 322 -7.26 4.90 -19.93
C THR A 322 -8.08 3.73 -19.39
N GLY A 323 -9.08 3.28 -20.14
CA GLY A 323 -9.89 2.12 -19.77
C GLY A 323 -9.10 0.81 -19.77
N GLU A 324 -8.16 0.63 -20.72
CA GLU A 324 -7.26 -0.52 -20.77
C GLU A 324 -6.25 -0.47 -19.62
N GLN A 325 -5.66 0.69 -19.33
CA GLN A 325 -4.75 0.87 -18.19
C GLN A 325 -5.42 0.48 -16.87
N LYS A 326 -6.66 0.88 -16.68
CA LYS A 326 -7.46 0.52 -15.51
C LYS A 326 -7.71 -0.99 -15.45
N SER A 327 -8.04 -1.61 -16.59
CA SER A 327 -8.25 -3.06 -16.66
C SER A 327 -6.96 -3.83 -16.38
N LEU A 328 -5.80 -3.37 -16.87
CA LEU A 328 -4.49 -3.95 -16.56
C LEU A 328 -4.17 -3.84 -15.05
N LEU A 329 -4.48 -2.70 -14.43
CA LEU A 329 -4.29 -2.51 -12.99
C LEU A 329 -5.15 -3.46 -12.17
N ILE A 330 -6.43 -3.63 -12.56
CA ILE A 330 -7.35 -4.57 -11.91
C ILE A 330 -6.83 -6.01 -12.05
N SER A 331 -6.34 -6.41 -13.24
CA SER A 331 -5.72 -7.72 -13.44
C SER A 331 -4.58 -7.99 -12.46
N ILE A 332 -3.67 -7.02 -12.28
CA ILE A 332 -2.55 -7.15 -11.34
C ILE A 332 -3.06 -7.29 -9.90
N ILE A 333 -4.05 -6.49 -9.50
CA ILE A 333 -4.59 -6.50 -8.14
C ILE A 333 -5.36 -7.80 -7.85
N LEU A 334 -6.14 -8.32 -8.80
CA LEU A 334 -6.82 -9.61 -8.66
C LEU A 334 -5.82 -10.77 -8.58
N ALA A 335 -4.78 -10.78 -9.43
CA ALA A 335 -3.71 -11.77 -9.36
C ALA A 335 -2.98 -11.71 -8.01
N GLN A 336 -2.71 -10.50 -7.51
CA GLN A 336 -2.12 -10.30 -6.19
C GLN A 336 -3.02 -10.85 -5.07
N ALA A 337 -4.32 -10.59 -5.11
CA ALA A 337 -5.28 -11.08 -4.13
C ALA A 337 -5.29 -12.61 -4.07
N LYS A 338 -5.40 -13.26 -5.21
CA LYS A 338 -5.36 -14.73 -5.33
C LYS A 338 -4.05 -15.30 -4.82
N CYS A 339 -2.93 -14.76 -5.31
CA CYS A 339 -1.60 -15.19 -4.91
C CYS A 339 -1.40 -15.07 -3.40
N GLN A 340 -1.88 -13.99 -2.81
CA GLN A 340 -1.78 -13.73 -1.37
C GLN A 340 -2.61 -14.71 -0.56
N THR A 341 -3.87 -14.97 -0.99
CA THR A 341 -4.76 -15.93 -0.33
C THR A 341 -4.13 -17.33 -0.28
N LEU A 342 -3.53 -17.77 -1.40
CA LEU A 342 -2.89 -19.08 -1.48
C LEU A 342 -1.63 -19.19 -0.60
N HIS A 343 -0.82 -18.16 -0.53
CA HIS A 343 0.45 -18.21 0.22
C HIS A 343 0.28 -17.94 1.72
N LYS A 344 -0.64 -17.06 2.11
CA LYS A 344 -0.86 -16.68 3.51
C LYS A 344 -1.94 -17.51 4.20
N GLY A 345 -2.77 -18.21 3.44
CA GLY A 345 -3.94 -18.91 3.97
C GLY A 345 -5.07 -17.98 4.41
N PHE A 346 -5.01 -16.68 4.08
CA PHE A 346 -6.09 -15.72 4.29
C PHE A 346 -6.15 -14.66 3.20
N ALA A 347 -7.36 -14.22 2.88
CA ALA A 347 -7.62 -13.24 1.84
C ALA A 347 -7.28 -11.80 2.30
N PRO A 348 -6.73 -10.95 1.43
CA PRO A 348 -6.55 -9.54 1.74
C PRO A 348 -7.89 -8.79 1.73
N VAL A 349 -8.02 -7.75 2.54
CA VAL A 349 -9.10 -6.77 2.42
C VAL A 349 -8.87 -5.94 1.17
N MET A 350 -9.86 -5.86 0.29
CA MET A 350 -9.79 -5.06 -0.93
C MET A 350 -10.43 -3.69 -0.70
N LEU A 351 -9.68 -2.62 -1.01
CA LEU A 351 -10.17 -1.24 -0.87
C LEU A 351 -10.28 -0.61 -2.26
N LEU A 352 -11.49 -0.30 -2.70
CA LEU A 352 -11.79 0.24 -4.02
C LEU A 352 -12.38 1.64 -3.90
N ASP A 353 -11.54 2.67 -4.14
CA ASP A 353 -11.96 4.05 -4.03
C ASP A 353 -12.45 4.57 -5.39
N GLU A 354 -13.78 4.74 -5.54
CA GLU A 354 -14.47 5.22 -6.75
C GLU A 354 -14.15 4.45 -8.05
N VAL A 355 -13.60 3.24 -7.92
CA VAL A 355 -13.12 2.44 -9.07
C VAL A 355 -14.24 2.04 -10.01
N ALA A 356 -15.37 1.64 -9.44
CA ALA A 356 -16.49 1.08 -10.20
C ALA A 356 -17.25 2.15 -11.02
N ALA A 357 -17.23 3.41 -10.58
CA ALA A 357 -17.90 4.50 -11.30
C ALA A 357 -17.30 4.78 -12.70
N HIS A 358 -16.06 4.34 -12.92
CA HIS A 358 -15.34 4.55 -14.18
C HIS A 358 -15.14 3.27 -15.00
N LEU A 359 -15.78 2.17 -14.62
CA LEU A 359 -15.81 0.93 -15.40
C LEU A 359 -17.12 0.84 -16.20
N ASP A 360 -17.03 0.28 -17.40
CA ASP A 360 -18.23 -0.16 -18.09
C ASP A 360 -18.97 -1.27 -17.30
N ASP A 361 -20.24 -1.47 -17.58
CA ASP A 361 -21.09 -2.40 -16.85
C ASP A 361 -20.53 -3.83 -16.83
N THR A 362 -20.02 -4.30 -17.98
CA THR A 362 -19.46 -5.65 -18.10
C THR A 362 -18.25 -5.86 -17.18
N LYS A 363 -17.32 -4.91 -17.17
CA LYS A 363 -16.14 -5.01 -16.30
C LYS A 363 -16.46 -4.83 -14.82
N ARG A 364 -17.44 -3.95 -14.52
CA ARG A 364 -17.91 -3.78 -13.15
C ARG A 364 -18.52 -5.08 -12.62
N GLU A 365 -19.39 -5.70 -13.37
CA GLU A 365 -20.00 -6.98 -13.01
C GLU A 365 -18.94 -8.07 -12.83
N ALA A 366 -18.02 -8.22 -13.78
CA ALA A 366 -16.93 -9.18 -13.68
C ALA A 366 -16.04 -8.95 -12.45
N LEU A 367 -15.75 -7.68 -12.09
CA LEU A 367 -15.00 -7.37 -10.88
C LEU A 367 -15.75 -7.82 -9.62
N LEU A 368 -17.06 -7.57 -9.55
CA LEU A 368 -17.89 -7.96 -8.43
C LEU A 368 -18.00 -9.49 -8.31
N GLU A 369 -18.16 -10.20 -9.41
CA GLU A 369 -18.12 -11.67 -9.45
C GLU A 369 -16.80 -12.21 -8.91
N LYS A 370 -15.65 -11.66 -9.37
CA LYS A 370 -14.33 -12.07 -8.87
C LYS A 370 -14.15 -11.80 -7.37
N ILE A 371 -14.69 -10.70 -6.86
CA ILE A 371 -14.65 -10.38 -5.43
C ILE A 371 -15.44 -11.44 -4.64
N LEU A 372 -16.62 -11.83 -5.13
CA LEU A 372 -17.45 -12.85 -4.51
C LEU A 372 -16.81 -14.25 -4.59
N ASP A 373 -16.32 -14.65 -5.76
CA ASP A 373 -15.66 -15.94 -5.99
C ASP A 373 -14.44 -16.13 -5.10
N LEU A 374 -13.65 -15.07 -4.90
CA LEU A 374 -12.49 -15.08 -4.02
C LEU A 374 -12.86 -14.89 -2.53
N SER A 375 -14.14 -14.77 -2.20
CA SER A 375 -14.62 -14.51 -0.84
C SER A 375 -13.91 -13.31 -0.17
N LEU A 376 -13.58 -12.28 -0.96
CA LEU A 376 -12.89 -11.08 -0.46
C LEU A 376 -13.88 -10.19 0.30
N GLN A 377 -13.45 -9.66 1.45
CA GLN A 377 -14.09 -8.48 1.98
C GLN A 377 -13.59 -7.26 1.17
N ALA A 378 -14.48 -6.66 0.38
CA ALA A 378 -14.17 -5.47 -0.40
C ALA A 378 -14.92 -4.27 0.16
N TRP A 379 -14.19 -3.19 0.49
CA TRP A 379 -14.75 -1.89 0.84
C TRP A 379 -14.72 -1.00 -0.39
N ILE A 380 -15.89 -0.68 -0.91
CA ILE A 380 -16.06 0.01 -2.19
C ILE A 380 -16.74 1.36 -1.95
N THR A 381 -16.08 2.46 -2.33
CA THR A 381 -16.70 3.78 -2.26
C THR A 381 -17.38 4.14 -3.57
N THR A 382 -18.54 4.79 -3.49
CA THR A 382 -19.28 5.29 -4.65
C THR A 382 -20.11 6.51 -4.28
N THR A 383 -20.48 7.32 -5.26
CA THR A 383 -21.54 8.33 -5.13
C THR A 383 -22.91 7.78 -5.46
N ASP A 384 -22.97 6.74 -6.32
CA ASP A 384 -24.20 6.10 -6.77
C ASP A 384 -24.28 4.63 -6.32
N PRO A 385 -25.08 4.30 -5.30
CA PRO A 385 -25.27 2.93 -4.85
C PRO A 385 -26.00 2.04 -5.87
N CYS A 386 -26.78 2.61 -6.81
CA CYS A 386 -27.51 1.84 -7.82
C CYS A 386 -26.60 1.01 -8.73
N LEU A 387 -25.35 1.43 -8.91
CA LEU A 387 -24.32 0.68 -9.64
C LEU A 387 -24.04 -0.69 -9.04
N PHE A 388 -24.44 -0.92 -7.80
CA PHE A 388 -24.21 -2.16 -7.03
C PHE A 388 -25.50 -2.87 -6.65
N SER A 389 -26.61 -2.58 -7.34
CA SER A 389 -27.93 -3.16 -7.03
C SER A 389 -27.95 -4.70 -7.05
N ARG A 390 -27.11 -5.34 -7.88
CA ARG A 390 -26.95 -6.81 -7.89
C ARG A 390 -26.38 -7.39 -6.60
N LEU A 391 -25.73 -6.57 -5.77
CA LEU A 391 -25.19 -6.99 -4.48
C LEU A 391 -26.18 -6.81 -3.33
N TYR A 392 -27.41 -6.32 -3.57
CA TYR A 392 -28.43 -6.28 -2.53
C TYR A 392 -28.68 -7.69 -1.97
N GLY A 393 -28.60 -7.80 -0.64
CA GLY A 393 -28.72 -9.09 0.07
C GLY A 393 -27.40 -9.86 0.23
N SER A 394 -26.35 -9.57 -0.56
CA SER A 394 -25.02 -10.19 -0.43
C SER A 394 -23.92 -9.22 0.03
N ALA A 395 -24.18 -7.93 0.04
CA ALA A 395 -23.29 -6.87 0.54
C ALA A 395 -23.98 -6.00 1.59
N LYS A 396 -23.20 -5.31 2.42
CA LYS A 396 -23.68 -4.27 3.34
C LYS A 396 -23.55 -2.90 2.68
N PHE A 397 -24.56 -2.06 2.87
CA PHE A 397 -24.60 -0.70 2.35
C PHE A 397 -24.53 0.30 3.51
N PHE A 398 -23.63 1.25 3.43
CA PHE A 398 -23.44 2.32 4.41
C PHE A 398 -23.50 3.68 3.74
N HIS A 399 -24.46 4.50 4.16
CA HIS A 399 -24.58 5.88 3.74
C HIS A 399 -23.72 6.79 4.64
N VAL A 400 -22.86 7.58 4.02
CA VAL A 400 -21.99 8.56 4.70
C VAL A 400 -22.50 9.96 4.46
N SER A 401 -22.90 10.63 5.54
CA SER A 401 -23.35 12.02 5.52
C SER A 401 -22.96 12.73 6.82
N ASN A 402 -22.55 13.99 6.74
CA ASN A 402 -22.25 14.83 7.91
C ASN A 402 -21.32 14.16 8.94
N ASN A 403 -20.24 13.53 8.48
CA ASN A 403 -19.28 12.79 9.32
C ASN A 403 -19.91 11.63 10.13
N SER A 404 -21.06 11.17 9.74
CA SER A 404 -21.76 10.02 10.31
C SER A 404 -21.97 8.94 9.25
N VAL A 405 -22.11 7.69 9.72
CA VAL A 405 -22.35 6.52 8.87
C VAL A 405 -23.61 5.84 9.36
N LYS A 406 -24.54 5.61 8.45
CA LYS A 406 -25.77 4.85 8.72
C LYS A 406 -25.80 3.59 7.88
N ASN A 407 -26.28 2.51 8.45
CA ASN A 407 -26.54 1.28 7.71
C ASN A 407 -27.87 1.42 6.98
N ASP A 408 -27.88 1.15 5.68
CA ASP A 408 -29.10 1.25 4.83
C ASP A 408 -29.78 -0.13 4.63
N ASN A 409 -29.30 -1.15 5.29
CA ASN A 409 -29.86 -2.52 5.23
C ASN A 409 -30.69 -2.84 6.48
#